data_0e961a73bff8252de1cfd7309435eb99
#
_entry.id   0e961a73bff8252de1cfd7309435eb99
#
_cell.length_a   1.000
_cell.length_b   1.000
_cell.length_c   1.000
_cell.angle_alpha   90.00
_cell.angle_beta   90.00
_cell.angle_gamma   90.00
#
_symmetry.space_group_name_H-M   'P 1'
#
loop_
_entity.id
_entity.type
_entity.pdbx_description
1 polymer ?
#
loop_
_entity_poly.entity_id
_entity_poly.type
_entity_poly.pdbx_seq_one_letter_code
_entity_poly.pdbx_strand_id
1 'polypeptide(L)'
;IIKSSLDNYGGAVIVDSIKEGINLSNKIAPEHLEVLVDNPLEQLPNIKNAGSIFLGEYTPEPLGDYMSGTNHVLPTGGTAKFYSALGVYDFIKHSAFSYYPQAVLGTFKDDIMKFAHLEGLDAHANSIKVRFED
;
A
#
# COMPACT_ATOMS: atom_id res chain seq x y z
N ILE A 1 22.92 -7.62 -22.41
CA ILE A 1 22.06 -7.30 -21.29
C ILE A 1 21.03 -8.43 -21.07
N ILE A 2 20.19 -8.77 -22.06
CA ILE A 2 19.10 -9.76 -21.94
C ILE A 2 19.60 -11.12 -21.42
N LYS A 3 20.64 -11.69 -22.06
CA LYS A 3 21.20 -12.99 -21.64
C LYS A 3 21.65 -12.98 -20.18
N SER A 4 22.39 -11.94 -19.76
CA SER A 4 22.87 -11.82 -18.38
C SER A 4 21.71 -11.66 -17.37
N SER A 5 20.65 -10.95 -17.74
CA SER A 5 19.46 -10.81 -16.92
C SER A 5 18.74 -12.15 -16.73
N LEU A 6 18.54 -12.90 -17.81
CA LEU A 6 17.91 -14.21 -17.75
C LEU A 6 18.76 -15.23 -16.98
N ASP A 7 20.07 -15.24 -17.20
CA ASP A 7 20.97 -16.19 -16.54
C ASP A 7 21.07 -15.97 -15.02
N ASN A 8 20.94 -14.71 -14.55
CA ASN A 8 21.11 -14.35 -13.14
C ASN A 8 19.79 -14.21 -12.38
N TYR A 9 18.72 -13.79 -13.04
CA TYR A 9 17.45 -13.41 -12.39
C TYR A 9 16.21 -14.04 -13.04
N GLY A 10 16.37 -14.68 -14.20
CA GLY A 10 15.28 -15.38 -14.87
C GLY A 10 14.92 -16.66 -14.16
N GLY A 11 13.63 -16.99 -14.17
CA GLY A 11 13.12 -18.23 -13.60
C GLY A 11 11.75 -18.56 -14.14
N ALA A 12 11.40 -19.85 -14.06
CA ALA A 12 10.06 -20.33 -14.38
C ALA A 12 9.59 -21.24 -13.24
N VAL A 13 8.34 -21.05 -12.81
CA VAL A 13 7.70 -21.86 -11.79
C VAL A 13 6.42 -22.45 -12.36
N ILE A 14 6.30 -23.77 -12.31
CA ILE A 14 5.06 -24.45 -12.64
C ILE A 14 4.21 -24.54 -11.38
N VAL A 15 2.94 -24.18 -11.49
CA VAL A 15 1.97 -24.17 -10.40
C VAL A 15 0.73 -24.98 -10.79
N ASP A 16 0.03 -25.53 -9.80
CA ASP A 16 -1.15 -26.34 -10.03
C ASP A 16 -2.43 -25.52 -10.28
N SER A 17 -2.39 -24.22 -10.02
CA SER A 17 -3.55 -23.33 -10.21
C SER A 17 -3.15 -21.87 -10.42
N ILE A 18 -4.02 -21.11 -11.10
CA ILE A 18 -3.88 -19.65 -11.24
C ILE A 18 -3.78 -18.97 -9.86
N LYS A 19 -4.58 -19.42 -8.90
CA LYS A 19 -4.55 -18.90 -7.52
C LYS A 19 -3.17 -19.04 -6.87
N GLU A 20 -2.52 -20.18 -7.07
CA GLU A 20 -1.16 -20.40 -6.55
C GLU A 20 -0.15 -19.49 -7.24
N GLY A 21 -0.25 -19.33 -8.56
CA GLY A 21 0.59 -18.40 -9.33
C GLY A 21 0.44 -16.96 -8.84
N ILE A 22 -0.79 -16.49 -8.62
CA ILE A 22 -1.06 -15.15 -8.08
C ILE A 22 -0.51 -15.00 -6.67
N ASN A 23 -0.65 -16.01 -5.80
CA ASN A 23 -0.08 -15.97 -4.46
C ASN A 23 1.44 -15.87 -4.48
N LEU A 24 2.09 -16.55 -5.42
CA LEU A 24 3.53 -16.44 -5.63
C LEU A 24 3.91 -15.04 -6.14
N SER A 25 3.21 -14.53 -7.14
CA SER A 25 3.38 -13.18 -7.66
C SER A 25 3.25 -12.11 -6.56
N ASN A 26 2.24 -12.21 -5.70
CA ASN A 26 2.08 -11.31 -4.56
C ASN A 26 3.26 -11.35 -3.57
N LYS A 27 3.91 -12.50 -3.40
CA LYS A 27 5.13 -12.60 -2.57
C LYS A 27 6.35 -11.95 -3.22
N ILE A 28 6.48 -12.09 -4.54
CA ILE A 28 7.54 -11.46 -5.34
C ILE A 28 7.33 -9.95 -5.37
N ALA A 29 6.08 -9.50 -5.55
CA ALA A 29 5.71 -8.10 -5.72
C ALA A 29 6.44 -7.44 -6.89
N PRO A 30 6.22 -7.92 -8.12
CA PRO A 30 6.94 -7.43 -9.29
C PRO A 30 6.61 -5.97 -9.60
N GLU A 31 7.55 -5.30 -10.25
CA GLU A 31 7.33 -3.97 -10.83
C GLU A 31 6.26 -4.02 -11.93
N HIS A 32 6.43 -4.95 -12.87
CA HIS A 32 5.48 -5.21 -13.94
C HIS A 32 4.92 -6.63 -13.81
N LEU A 33 3.61 -6.76 -13.84
CA LEU A 33 2.92 -8.04 -13.80
C LEU A 33 2.02 -8.18 -15.02
N GLU A 34 2.38 -9.05 -15.95
CA GLU A 34 1.49 -9.46 -17.04
C GLU A 34 0.67 -10.70 -16.61
N VAL A 35 -0.64 -10.66 -16.82
CA VAL A 35 -1.58 -11.74 -16.48
C VAL A 35 -2.24 -12.26 -17.76
N LEU A 36 -1.66 -13.31 -18.32
CA LEU A 36 -2.07 -13.92 -19.58
C LEU A 36 -2.88 -15.19 -19.33
N VAL A 37 -4.14 -15.02 -18.99
CA VAL A 37 -5.11 -16.10 -18.71
C VAL A 37 -6.44 -15.79 -19.41
N ASP A 38 -7.34 -16.79 -19.55
CA ASP A 38 -8.60 -16.63 -20.26
C ASP A 38 -9.50 -15.50 -19.72
N ASN A 39 -9.58 -15.34 -18.41
CA ASN A 39 -10.39 -14.32 -17.74
C ASN A 39 -9.55 -13.46 -16.79
N PRO A 40 -8.66 -12.58 -17.29
CA PRO A 40 -7.70 -11.87 -16.48
C PRO A 40 -8.35 -10.87 -15.50
N LEU A 41 -9.49 -10.27 -15.85
CA LEU A 41 -10.20 -9.34 -14.96
C LEU A 41 -10.72 -10.00 -13.68
N GLU A 42 -11.09 -11.29 -13.74
CA GLU A 42 -11.53 -12.05 -12.57
C GLU A 42 -10.40 -12.25 -11.55
N GLN A 43 -9.14 -12.12 -11.98
CA GLN A 43 -7.97 -12.28 -11.12
C GLN A 43 -7.59 -11.00 -10.40
N LEU A 44 -8.00 -9.84 -10.90
CA LEU A 44 -7.61 -8.54 -10.37
C LEU A 44 -7.84 -8.39 -8.86
N PRO A 45 -8.95 -8.81 -8.26
CA PRO A 45 -9.18 -8.71 -6.81
C PRO A 45 -8.19 -9.53 -5.97
N ASN A 46 -7.52 -10.51 -6.55
CA ASN A 46 -6.57 -11.40 -5.88
C ASN A 46 -5.12 -10.88 -5.96
N ILE A 47 -4.84 -9.94 -6.87
CA ILE A 47 -3.54 -9.34 -7.06
C ILE A 47 -3.41 -8.16 -6.09
N LYS A 48 -2.46 -8.26 -5.17
CA LYS A 48 -2.27 -7.28 -4.10
C LYS A 48 -1.00 -6.47 -4.24
N ASN A 49 0.03 -7.07 -4.80
CA ASN A 49 1.37 -6.53 -4.78
C ASN A 49 1.98 -6.58 -6.18
N ALA A 50 1.74 -5.54 -6.95
CA ALA A 50 2.43 -5.30 -8.22
C ALA A 50 2.53 -3.79 -8.46
N GLY A 51 3.58 -3.33 -9.10
CA GLY A 51 3.76 -1.92 -9.47
C GLY A 51 2.76 -1.50 -10.54
N SER A 52 2.68 -2.26 -11.61
CA SER A 52 1.67 -2.14 -12.66
C SER A 52 1.18 -3.52 -13.07
N ILE A 53 -0.12 -3.62 -13.41
CA ILE A 53 -0.77 -4.88 -13.78
C ILE A 53 -1.30 -4.76 -15.19
N PHE A 54 -0.88 -5.67 -16.07
CA PHE A 54 -1.25 -5.75 -17.47
C PHE A 54 -2.12 -6.98 -17.68
N LEU A 55 -3.36 -6.78 -18.09
CA LEU A 55 -4.38 -7.83 -18.12
C LEU A 55 -4.70 -8.25 -19.56
N GLY A 56 -4.39 -9.50 -19.87
CA GLY A 56 -4.70 -10.12 -21.14
C GLY A 56 -3.66 -9.90 -22.24
N GLU A 57 -3.84 -10.62 -23.33
CA GLU A 57 -2.89 -10.72 -24.45
C GLU A 57 -2.60 -9.37 -25.13
N TYR A 58 -3.57 -8.48 -25.16
CA TYR A 58 -3.47 -7.21 -25.87
C TYR A 58 -3.08 -6.02 -24.97
N THR A 59 -2.56 -6.30 -23.78
CA THR A 59 -2.12 -5.28 -22.84
C THR A 59 -0.64 -5.51 -22.46
N PRO A 60 0.29 -5.35 -23.39
CA PRO A 60 1.71 -5.53 -23.10
C PRO A 60 2.27 -4.35 -22.29
N GLU A 61 3.36 -4.57 -21.57
CA GLU A 61 4.04 -3.58 -20.72
C GLU A 61 4.28 -2.23 -21.42
N PRO A 62 4.78 -2.15 -22.68
CA PRO A 62 5.03 -0.86 -23.33
C PRO A 62 3.77 0.00 -23.53
N LEU A 63 2.58 -0.61 -23.54
CA LEU A 63 1.34 0.15 -23.54
C LEU A 63 1.20 0.99 -22.27
N GLY A 64 1.61 0.44 -21.11
CA GLY A 64 1.61 1.14 -19.84
C GLY A 64 2.51 2.36 -19.84
N ASP A 65 3.71 2.22 -20.36
CA ASP A 65 4.71 3.28 -20.37
C ASP A 65 4.35 4.45 -21.29
N TYR A 66 3.70 4.18 -22.43
CA TYR A 66 3.59 5.18 -23.48
C TYR A 66 2.19 5.70 -23.75
N MET A 67 1.12 4.90 -23.55
CA MET A 67 -0.20 5.27 -24.09
C MET A 67 -1.40 5.02 -23.17
N SER A 68 -1.30 4.17 -22.15
CA SER A 68 -2.46 3.82 -21.30
C SER A 68 -2.85 4.92 -20.31
N GLY A 69 -1.98 5.91 -20.10
CA GLY A 69 -2.20 6.99 -19.13
C GLY A 69 -1.84 6.64 -17.68
N THR A 70 -1.38 5.41 -17.43
CA THR A 70 -0.81 5.02 -16.13
C THR A 70 0.59 5.61 -15.96
N ASN A 71 1.03 5.79 -14.71
CA ASN A 71 2.37 6.30 -14.46
C ASN A 71 3.40 5.17 -14.61
N HIS A 72 4.50 5.46 -15.32
CA HIS A 72 5.61 4.53 -15.54
C HIS A 72 6.65 4.54 -14.39
N VAL A 73 6.55 5.46 -13.44
CA VAL A 73 7.40 5.48 -12.25
C VAL A 73 6.78 4.53 -11.23
N LEU A 74 7.34 3.35 -11.15
CA LEU A 74 6.79 2.20 -10.43
C LEU A 74 7.66 1.80 -9.24
N PRO A 75 7.10 1.16 -8.21
CA PRO A 75 7.86 0.55 -7.14
C PRO A 75 8.65 -0.66 -7.65
N THR A 76 9.94 -0.71 -7.35
CA THR A 76 10.89 -1.75 -7.80
C THR A 76 11.37 -2.62 -6.64
N GLY A 77 12.05 -3.73 -6.93
CA GLY A 77 12.73 -4.54 -5.91
C GLY A 77 11.80 -5.12 -4.83
N GLY A 78 10.55 -5.42 -5.15
CA GLY A 78 9.57 -5.97 -4.21
C GLY A 78 8.89 -4.92 -3.32
N THR A 79 9.14 -3.63 -3.53
CA THR A 79 8.54 -2.54 -2.74
C THR A 79 7.06 -2.31 -3.07
N ALA A 80 6.53 -2.92 -4.13
CA ALA A 80 5.09 -2.93 -4.42
C ALA A 80 4.22 -3.55 -3.32
N LYS A 81 4.83 -4.13 -2.27
CA LYS A 81 4.15 -4.56 -1.04
C LYS A 81 3.62 -3.40 -0.21
N PHE A 82 4.20 -2.19 -0.34
CA PHE A 82 3.89 -1.03 0.49
C PHE A 82 4.02 0.32 -0.22
N TYR A 83 4.51 0.33 -1.46
CA TYR A 83 4.50 1.52 -2.34
C TYR A 83 3.62 1.31 -3.56
N SER A 84 3.08 2.40 -4.07
CA SER A 84 2.31 2.48 -5.31
C SER A 84 3.12 3.16 -6.42
N ALA A 85 2.60 3.12 -7.65
CA ALA A 85 3.09 3.98 -8.73
C ALA A 85 2.98 5.45 -8.34
N LEU A 86 3.88 6.29 -8.82
CA LEU A 86 3.86 7.73 -8.58
C LEU A 86 2.52 8.33 -9.02
N GLY A 87 1.87 9.06 -8.12
CA GLY A 87 0.56 9.63 -8.33
C GLY A 87 0.42 11.04 -7.77
N VAL A 88 -0.74 11.63 -7.97
CA VAL A 88 -1.06 12.98 -7.45
C VAL A 88 -0.95 13.02 -5.93
N TYR A 89 -1.26 11.92 -5.24
CA TYR A 89 -1.22 11.84 -3.78
C TYR A 89 0.20 12.01 -3.20
N ASP A 90 1.25 11.70 -3.97
CA ASP A 90 2.64 11.89 -3.54
C ASP A 90 3.02 13.38 -3.44
N PHE A 91 2.26 14.26 -4.09
CA PHE A 91 2.45 15.71 -4.10
C PHE A 91 1.42 16.47 -3.25
N ILE A 92 0.47 15.76 -2.63
CA ILE A 92 -0.56 16.35 -1.77
C ILE A 92 -0.19 16.15 -0.32
N LYS A 93 -0.20 17.25 0.44
CA LYS A 93 -0.02 17.22 1.88
C LYS A 93 -1.36 17.21 2.58
N HIS A 94 -1.52 16.28 3.50
CA HIS A 94 -2.69 16.17 4.35
C HIS A 94 -2.36 16.60 5.78
N SER A 95 -3.27 17.35 6.42
CA SER A 95 -3.18 17.68 7.83
C SER A 95 -4.47 17.28 8.52
N ALA A 96 -4.35 16.62 9.66
CA ALA A 96 -5.49 16.38 10.53
C ALA A 96 -5.72 17.60 11.42
N PHE A 97 -6.98 17.89 11.74
CA PHE A 97 -7.34 18.87 12.75
C PHE A 97 -8.37 18.28 13.70
N SER A 98 -8.36 18.76 14.95
CA SER A 98 -9.35 18.40 15.96
C SER A 98 -9.77 19.64 16.72
N TYR A 99 -11.07 19.78 16.96
CA TYR A 99 -11.66 20.81 17.79
C TYR A 99 -12.70 20.18 18.71
N TYR A 100 -12.54 20.34 20.02
CA TYR A 100 -13.46 19.84 21.02
C TYR A 100 -13.84 20.97 21.98
N PRO A 101 -15.14 21.25 22.20
CA PRO A 101 -15.59 22.08 23.30
C PRO A 101 -15.24 21.45 24.65
N GLN A 102 -15.05 22.27 25.69
CA GLN A 102 -14.71 21.81 27.04
C GLN A 102 -15.65 20.71 27.56
N ALA A 103 -16.97 20.91 27.37
CA ALA A 103 -17.98 19.95 27.81
C ALA A 103 -17.77 18.54 27.16
N VAL A 104 -17.42 18.51 25.88
CA VAL A 104 -17.18 17.24 25.16
C VAL A 104 -15.85 16.64 25.60
N LEU A 105 -14.79 17.44 25.76
CA LEU A 105 -13.52 16.92 26.27
C LEU A 105 -13.72 16.35 27.70
N GLY A 106 -14.59 16.97 28.51
CA GLY A 106 -14.91 16.49 29.84
C GLY A 106 -15.48 15.07 29.88
N THR A 107 -16.19 14.63 28.84
CA THR A 107 -16.72 13.25 28.77
C THR A 107 -15.64 12.20 28.58
N PHE A 108 -14.48 12.60 28.05
CA PHE A 108 -13.37 11.67 27.76
C PHE A 108 -12.19 11.83 28.73
N LYS A 109 -12.20 12.81 29.61
CA LYS A 109 -11.04 13.20 30.42
C LYS A 109 -10.45 12.04 31.22
N ASP A 110 -11.29 11.26 31.89
CA ASP A 110 -10.84 10.19 32.78
C ASP A 110 -10.26 9.02 31.99
N ASP A 111 -10.83 8.70 30.85
CA ASP A 111 -10.32 7.68 29.95
C ASP A 111 -8.97 8.09 29.33
N ILE A 112 -8.83 9.33 28.90
CA ILE A 112 -7.56 9.85 28.34
C ILE A 112 -6.47 9.83 29.42
N MET A 113 -6.76 10.28 30.61
CA MET A 113 -5.81 10.28 31.73
C MET A 113 -5.41 8.86 32.11
N LYS A 114 -6.37 7.94 32.17
CA LYS A 114 -6.10 6.52 32.44
C LYS A 114 -5.19 5.89 31.38
N PHE A 115 -5.47 6.14 30.08
CA PHE A 115 -4.64 5.68 29.00
C PHE A 115 -3.22 6.23 29.10
N ALA A 116 -3.08 7.55 29.32
CA ALA A 116 -1.77 8.19 29.46
C ALA A 116 -0.94 7.59 30.61
N HIS A 117 -1.57 7.31 31.75
CA HIS A 117 -0.89 6.66 32.87
C HIS A 117 -0.47 5.21 32.57
N LEU A 118 -1.31 4.45 31.85
CA LEU A 118 -0.97 3.08 31.43
C LEU A 118 0.22 3.06 30.47
N GLU A 119 0.39 4.10 29.66
CA GLU A 119 1.54 4.27 28.77
C GLU A 119 2.77 4.91 29.46
N GLY A 120 2.64 5.29 30.74
CA GLY A 120 3.71 5.98 31.48
C GLY A 120 3.91 7.44 31.06
N LEU A 121 2.89 8.06 30.44
CA LEU A 121 2.94 9.44 29.93
C LEU A 121 2.21 10.42 30.86
N ASP A 122 2.76 10.63 32.05
CA ASP A 122 2.15 11.48 33.09
C ASP A 122 1.94 12.93 32.65
N ALA A 123 2.81 13.48 31.80
CA ALA A 123 2.62 14.80 31.22
C ALA A 123 1.37 14.91 30.34
N HIS A 124 1.04 13.84 29.60
CA HIS A 124 -0.20 13.78 28.82
C HIS A 124 -1.42 13.77 29.73
N ALA A 125 -1.42 12.94 30.78
CA ALA A 125 -2.49 12.94 31.78
C ALA A 125 -2.66 14.31 32.41
N ASN A 126 -1.57 14.93 32.87
CA ASN A 126 -1.58 16.25 33.47
C ASN A 126 -2.10 17.33 32.51
N SER A 127 -1.81 17.22 31.21
CA SER A 127 -2.31 18.16 30.21
C SER A 127 -3.86 18.20 30.13
N ILE A 128 -4.50 17.06 30.39
CA ILE A 128 -5.98 16.99 30.49
C ILE A 128 -6.44 17.53 31.82
N LYS A 129 -5.81 17.10 32.94
CA LYS A 129 -6.18 17.47 34.31
C LYS A 129 -6.26 18.97 34.49
N VAL A 130 -5.23 19.71 34.11
CA VAL A 130 -5.13 21.18 34.32
C VAL A 130 -6.17 21.99 33.52
N ARG A 131 -6.83 21.40 32.55
CA ARG A 131 -7.93 22.08 31.82
C ARG A 131 -9.26 22.09 32.54
N PHE A 132 -9.35 21.36 33.65
CA PHE A 132 -10.54 21.22 34.49
C PHE A 132 -10.27 21.58 35.95
N GLU A 133 -9.06 22.06 36.27
CA GLU A 133 -8.74 22.68 37.56
C GLU A 133 -8.99 24.19 37.45
N ASP A 134 -9.71 24.75 38.42
CA ASP A 134 -9.95 26.20 38.58
C ASP A 134 -8.72 26.91 39.15
#